data_01d46b6f39ac9086e6f7099c9996b869
#
_entry.id   01d46b6f39ac9086e6f7099c9996b869
#
_cell.length_a   1.000
_cell.length_b   1.000
_cell.length_c   1.000
_cell.angle_alpha   90.00
_cell.angle_beta   90.00
_cell.angle_gamma   90.00
#
_symmetry.space_group_name_H-M   'P 1'
#
loop_
_entity.id
_entity.type
_entity.pdbx_description
1 polymer ?
#
loop_
_entity_poly.entity_id
_entity_poly.type
_entity_poly.pdbx_seq_one_letter_code
_entity_poly.pdbx_strand_id
1 'polypeptide(L)'
;MKKILLVVSITGFMFAEGKIGGVTYFDYSNTEKASGFNFQRQYFGYGGDVSEKVSYKILFDVGRTEIGTVKYKNEVGEFEEKSEDTRLVTYLKKAQINYKSSLGKFNFGLIGMNTYGVQEKNWGYRFLEKSAIDKYGFSATADIGVGFS
;
A
#
# COMPACT_ATOMS: atom_id res chain seq x y z
N MET A 1 -9.56 -31.26 -15.06
CA MET A 1 -9.29 -30.61 -13.77
C MET A 1 -10.51 -29.79 -13.35
N LYS A 2 -11.21 -30.18 -12.29
CA LYS A 2 -12.35 -29.41 -11.76
C LYS A 2 -11.80 -28.21 -10.99
N LYS A 3 -12.07 -27.00 -11.45
CA LYS A 3 -11.76 -25.79 -10.71
C LYS A 3 -12.78 -25.67 -9.56
N ILE A 4 -12.31 -25.79 -8.32
CA ILE A 4 -13.14 -25.50 -7.15
C ILE A 4 -13.12 -23.98 -7.00
N LEU A 5 -14.24 -23.33 -7.37
CA LEU A 5 -14.46 -21.92 -7.11
C LEU A 5 -15.01 -21.80 -5.69
N LEU A 6 -14.17 -21.52 -4.73
CA LEU A 6 -14.58 -21.18 -3.37
C LEU A 6 -15.02 -19.72 -3.36
N VAL A 7 -16.30 -19.45 -3.55
CA VAL A 7 -16.89 -18.11 -3.36
C VAL A 7 -17.28 -18.00 -1.90
N VAL A 8 -16.47 -17.34 -1.11
CA VAL A 8 -16.83 -16.92 0.25
C VAL A 8 -17.57 -15.60 0.15
N SER A 9 -18.90 -15.64 0.09
CA SER A 9 -19.74 -14.45 0.21
C SER A 9 -19.89 -14.13 1.70
N ILE A 10 -19.19 -13.11 2.19
CA ILE A 10 -19.39 -12.59 3.54
C ILE A 10 -20.46 -11.50 3.46
N THR A 11 -21.73 -11.89 3.44
CA THR A 11 -22.87 -11.00 3.64
C THR A 11 -23.21 -10.95 5.13
N GLY A 12 -22.37 -10.28 5.91
CA GLY A 12 -22.66 -9.97 7.29
C GLY A 12 -22.62 -8.45 7.47
N PHE A 13 -23.73 -7.83 7.81
CA PHE A 13 -23.69 -6.50 8.41
C PHE A 13 -23.07 -6.67 9.81
N MET A 14 -21.75 -6.56 9.88
CA MET A 14 -21.05 -6.64 11.14
C MET A 14 -20.89 -5.20 11.65
N PHE A 15 -21.55 -4.91 12.76
CA PHE A 15 -21.32 -3.70 13.54
C PHE A 15 -20.00 -3.88 14.31
N ALA A 16 -18.89 -3.96 13.58
CA ALA A 16 -17.57 -3.89 14.19
C ALA A 16 -17.21 -2.41 14.29
N GLU A 17 -16.98 -1.90 15.48
CA GLU A 17 -16.43 -0.56 15.66
C GLU A 17 -15.03 -0.52 15.05
N GLY A 18 -14.94 0.03 13.83
CA GLY A 18 -13.68 0.20 13.15
C GLY A 18 -13.06 1.55 13.49
N LYS A 19 -11.74 1.60 13.46
CA LYS A 19 -10.96 2.82 13.64
C LYS A 19 -10.43 3.29 12.31
N ILE A 20 -10.62 4.57 12.04
CA ILE A 20 -9.98 5.26 10.92
C ILE A 20 -8.60 5.72 11.38
N GLY A 21 -7.60 5.54 10.55
CA GLY A 21 -6.24 6.01 10.79
C GLY A 21 -5.56 6.38 9.49
N GLY A 22 -4.55 7.22 9.58
CA GLY A 22 -3.78 7.61 8.42
C GLY A 22 -2.58 8.44 8.77
N VAL A 23 -1.72 8.65 7.78
CA VAL A 23 -0.55 9.52 7.88
C VAL A 23 -0.30 10.15 6.52
N THR A 24 0.00 11.44 6.53
CA THR A 24 0.37 12.21 5.34
C THR A 24 1.84 12.60 5.43
N TYR A 25 2.58 12.38 4.35
CA TYR A 25 3.97 12.83 4.20
C TYR A 25 4.01 13.94 3.15
N PHE A 26 4.51 15.07 3.56
CA PHE A 26 4.81 16.19 2.69
C PHE A 26 6.09 16.88 3.18
N ASP A 27 6.77 17.55 2.32
CA ASP A 27 7.94 18.34 2.64
C ASP A 27 7.91 19.70 1.93
N TYR A 28 8.76 20.58 2.37
CA TYR A 28 9.12 21.81 1.66
C TYR A 28 10.58 21.71 1.27
N SER A 29 10.85 21.81 -0.01
CA SER A 29 12.21 21.85 -0.52
C SER A 29 12.52 23.24 -1.08
N ASN A 30 13.75 23.67 -0.82
CA ASN A 30 14.30 24.90 -1.38
C ASN A 30 15.67 24.59 -1.99
N THR A 31 15.75 24.66 -3.31
CA THR A 31 16.97 24.42 -4.07
C THR A 31 17.27 25.63 -4.96
N GLU A 32 18.45 25.69 -5.51
CA GLU A 32 18.83 26.76 -6.46
C GLU A 32 17.92 26.82 -7.70
N LYS A 33 17.24 25.72 -8.05
CA LYS A 33 16.41 25.60 -9.25
C LYS A 33 14.91 25.78 -8.98
N ALA A 34 14.43 25.43 -7.80
CA ALA A 34 13.02 25.50 -7.44
C ALA A 34 12.80 25.43 -5.94
N SER A 35 11.72 26.06 -5.48
CA SER A 35 11.25 25.94 -4.10
C SER A 35 9.75 25.65 -4.08
N GLY A 36 9.30 24.84 -3.14
CA GLY A 36 7.88 24.52 -3.01
C GLY A 36 7.58 23.38 -2.06
N PHE A 37 6.27 23.20 -1.84
CA PHE A 37 5.76 22.07 -1.11
C PHE A 37 5.63 20.85 -2.04
N ASN A 38 6.10 19.70 -1.53
CA ASN A 38 5.97 18.42 -2.22
C ASN A 38 5.06 17.51 -1.41
N PHE A 39 3.99 17.03 -2.03
CA PHE A 39 3.20 15.95 -1.50
C PHE A 39 3.87 14.63 -1.85
N GLN A 40 4.28 13.88 -0.85
CA GLN A 40 4.94 12.61 -1.07
C GLN A 40 3.96 11.45 -1.08
N ARG A 41 3.14 11.33 -0.04
CA ARG A 41 2.22 10.20 0.10
C ARG A 41 1.22 10.40 1.23
N GLN A 42 0.07 9.75 1.10
CA GLN A 42 -0.89 9.62 2.18
C GLN A 42 -1.35 8.18 2.31
N TYR A 43 -1.37 7.69 3.53
CA TYR A 43 -2.05 6.45 3.89
C TYR A 43 -3.39 6.77 4.53
N PHE A 44 -4.42 6.05 4.13
CA PHE A 44 -5.72 6.08 4.76
C PHE A 44 -6.16 4.65 5.01
N GLY A 45 -6.48 4.32 6.24
CA GLY A 45 -6.83 2.97 6.64
C GLY A 45 -8.07 2.92 7.51
N TYR A 46 -8.73 1.78 7.41
CA TYR A 46 -9.83 1.40 8.27
C TYR A 46 -9.60 -0.03 8.76
N GLY A 47 -9.83 -0.26 10.04
CA GLY A 47 -9.66 -1.59 10.62
C GLY A 47 -10.29 -1.70 11.98
N GLY A 48 -10.57 -2.93 12.40
CA GLY A 48 -11.21 -3.19 13.66
C GLY A 48 -11.22 -4.66 14.01
N ASP A 49 -11.72 -4.96 15.19
CA ASP A 49 -11.90 -6.31 15.68
C ASP A 49 -13.34 -6.76 15.41
N VAL A 50 -13.48 -7.91 14.79
CA VAL A 50 -14.76 -8.59 14.57
C VAL A 50 -15.10 -9.45 15.79
N SER A 51 -14.07 -9.98 16.41
CA SER A 51 -14.13 -10.74 17.66
C SER A 51 -12.77 -10.69 18.35
N GLU A 52 -12.66 -11.31 19.55
CA GLU A 52 -11.38 -11.43 20.26
C GLU A 52 -10.27 -12.10 19.43
N LYS A 53 -10.65 -12.93 18.47
CA LYS A 53 -9.72 -13.70 17.64
C LYS A 53 -9.60 -13.19 16.20
N VAL A 54 -10.59 -12.43 15.72
CA VAL A 54 -10.65 -12.00 14.33
C VAL A 54 -10.60 -10.48 14.23
N SER A 55 -9.67 -9.97 13.45
CA SER A 55 -9.60 -8.56 13.09
C SER A 55 -9.40 -8.38 11.58
N TYR A 56 -9.69 -7.20 11.09
CA TYR A 56 -9.51 -6.86 9.69
C TYR A 56 -8.78 -5.52 9.54
N LYS A 57 -8.16 -5.33 8.39
CA LYS A 57 -7.51 -4.07 8.04
C LYS A 57 -7.61 -3.83 6.54
N ILE A 58 -8.03 -2.62 6.18
CA ILE A 58 -7.98 -2.09 4.82
C ILE A 58 -7.08 -0.86 4.85
N LEU A 59 -6.18 -0.75 3.89
CA LEU A 59 -5.27 0.38 3.77
C LEU A 59 -5.18 0.82 2.32
N PHE A 60 -5.45 2.09 2.08
CA PHE A 60 -5.23 2.76 0.82
C PHE A 60 -3.94 3.57 0.87
N ASP A 61 -3.28 3.64 -0.25
CA ASP A 61 -2.07 4.42 -0.46
C ASP A 61 -2.37 5.44 -1.57
N VAL A 62 -2.22 6.71 -1.26
CA VAL A 62 -2.41 7.82 -2.18
C VAL A 62 -1.06 8.42 -2.48
N GLY A 63 -0.69 8.45 -3.73
CA GLY A 63 0.59 8.97 -4.16
C GLY A 63 0.57 9.38 -5.62
N ARG A 64 1.67 9.93 -6.07
CA ARG A 64 1.90 10.13 -7.50
C ARG A 64 2.46 8.82 -8.05
N THR A 65 1.64 8.08 -8.75
CA THR A 65 2.10 7.01 -9.64
C THR A 65 2.13 7.57 -11.05
N GLU A 66 3.13 7.24 -11.78
CA GLU A 66 3.16 7.48 -13.23
C GLU A 66 2.11 6.56 -13.87
N ILE A 67 0.87 7.04 -13.90
CA ILE A 67 -0.20 6.36 -14.61
C ILE A 67 -0.20 6.91 -16.02
N GLY A 68 0.12 6.05 -16.95
CA GLY A 68 0.03 6.36 -18.36
C GLY A 68 1.23 7.14 -18.91
N THR A 69 2.41 6.55 -18.80
CA THR A 69 3.48 6.93 -19.72
C THR A 69 3.07 6.50 -21.10
N VAL A 70 2.64 7.43 -21.92
CA VAL A 70 2.36 7.18 -23.33
C VAL A 70 3.65 7.33 -24.12
N LYS A 71 4.04 6.26 -24.80
CA LYS A 71 5.12 6.30 -25.79
C LYS A 71 4.53 6.78 -27.10
N TYR A 72 4.96 7.91 -27.57
CA TYR A 72 4.60 8.40 -28.90
C TYR A 72 5.86 8.62 -29.74
N LYS A 73 5.71 8.55 -31.05
CA LYS A 73 6.77 8.93 -31.96
C LYS A 73 6.70 10.44 -32.20
N ASN A 74 7.79 11.12 -31.92
CA ASN A 74 7.92 12.53 -32.30
C ASN A 74 8.05 12.68 -33.83
N GLU A 75 8.10 13.91 -34.30
CA GLU A 75 8.19 14.22 -35.74
C GLU A 75 9.46 13.64 -36.41
N VAL A 76 10.48 13.33 -35.66
CA VAL A 76 11.73 12.73 -36.13
C VAL A 76 11.69 11.19 -36.09
N GLY A 77 10.61 10.61 -35.56
CA GLY A 77 10.40 9.16 -35.48
C GLY A 77 11.03 8.48 -34.26
N GLU A 78 11.54 9.25 -33.30
CA GLU A 78 12.04 8.75 -32.04
C GLU A 78 10.91 8.57 -31.03
N PHE A 79 11.02 7.56 -30.15
CA PHE A 79 10.04 7.35 -29.08
C PHE A 79 10.32 8.28 -27.91
N GLU A 80 9.35 9.10 -27.59
CA GLU A 80 9.34 9.93 -26.38
C GLU A 80 8.31 9.40 -25.39
N GLU A 81 8.65 9.50 -24.11
CA GLU A 81 7.75 9.16 -23.01
C GLU A 81 7.21 10.45 -22.39
N LYS A 82 5.90 10.61 -22.38
CA LYS A 82 5.22 11.74 -21.75
C LYS A 82 4.30 11.22 -20.65
N SER A 83 4.49 11.71 -19.43
CA SER A 83 3.50 11.53 -18.38
C SER A 83 2.33 12.48 -18.62
N GLU A 84 1.18 11.95 -18.96
CA GLU A 84 -0.01 12.77 -19.25
C GLU A 84 -0.83 13.09 -18.00
N ASP A 85 -0.65 12.36 -16.92
CA ASP A 85 -1.45 12.51 -15.71
C ASP A 85 -0.58 12.74 -14.46
N THR A 86 -0.70 13.92 -13.89
CA THR A 86 -0.02 14.33 -12.65
C THR A 86 -0.92 14.22 -11.41
N ARG A 87 -2.16 13.71 -11.56
CA ARG A 87 -3.10 13.58 -10.45
C ARG A 87 -2.60 12.57 -9.43
N LEU A 88 -3.03 12.76 -8.19
CA LEU A 88 -2.79 11.78 -7.15
C LEU A 88 -3.69 10.56 -7.38
N VAL A 89 -3.10 9.39 -7.29
CA VAL A 89 -3.80 8.12 -7.47
C VAL A 89 -3.91 7.38 -6.17
N THR A 90 -5.08 6.82 -5.94
CA THR A 90 -5.36 5.99 -4.78
C THR A 90 -5.41 4.52 -5.21
N TYR A 91 -4.67 3.66 -4.54
CA TYR A 91 -4.76 2.22 -4.74
C TYR A 91 -4.88 1.46 -3.41
N LEU A 92 -5.47 0.27 -3.49
CA LEU A 92 -5.61 -0.62 -2.34
C LEU A 92 -4.24 -1.25 -2.03
N LYS A 93 -3.66 -0.88 -0.89
CA LYS A 93 -2.35 -1.38 -0.47
C LYS A 93 -2.43 -2.63 0.37
N LYS A 94 -3.47 -2.74 1.23
CA LYS A 94 -3.72 -3.91 2.06
C LYS A 94 -5.21 -4.12 2.22
N ALA A 95 -5.63 -5.37 2.16
CA ALA A 95 -6.98 -5.81 2.51
C ALA A 95 -6.86 -7.19 3.14
N GLN A 96 -6.81 -7.24 4.46
CA GLN A 96 -6.46 -8.46 5.18
C GLN A 96 -7.41 -8.75 6.33
N ILE A 97 -7.60 -10.03 6.57
CA ILE A 97 -8.22 -10.58 7.78
C ILE A 97 -7.12 -11.24 8.60
N ASN A 98 -7.13 -11.00 9.90
CA ASN A 98 -6.19 -11.60 10.82
C ASN A 98 -6.96 -12.53 11.76
N TYR A 99 -6.40 -13.70 12.02
CA TYR A 99 -6.93 -14.68 12.95
C TYR A 99 -5.87 -15.05 14.00
N LYS A 100 -6.19 -14.83 15.27
CA LYS A 100 -5.36 -15.22 16.40
C LYS A 100 -5.70 -16.64 16.81
N SER A 101 -4.72 -17.53 16.79
CA SER A 101 -4.83 -18.91 17.32
C SER A 101 -3.89 -19.11 18.50
N SER A 102 -3.96 -20.27 19.12
CA SER A 102 -2.98 -20.68 20.15
C SER A 102 -1.57 -20.89 19.61
N LEU A 103 -1.43 -21.11 18.30
CA LEU A 103 -0.15 -21.34 17.64
C LEU A 103 0.50 -20.05 17.12
N GLY A 104 -0.26 -18.97 16.98
CA GLY A 104 0.22 -17.71 16.41
C GLY A 104 -0.88 -16.98 15.63
N LYS A 105 -0.48 -15.99 14.89
CA LYS A 105 -1.39 -15.14 14.11
C LYS A 105 -1.31 -15.47 12.62
N PHE A 106 -2.46 -15.80 12.04
CA PHE A 106 -2.64 -15.98 10.61
C PHE A 106 -3.17 -14.70 9.99
N ASN A 107 -2.66 -14.34 8.81
CA ASN A 107 -3.10 -13.20 8.02
C ASN A 107 -3.51 -13.72 6.63
N PHE A 108 -4.66 -13.26 6.11
CA PHE A 108 -5.22 -13.71 4.83
C PHE A 108 -5.60 -12.51 3.98
N GLY A 109 -5.40 -12.61 2.67
CA GLY A 109 -5.75 -11.59 1.69
C GLY A 109 -4.55 -10.81 1.15
N LEU A 110 -4.72 -9.53 0.84
CA LEU A 110 -3.62 -8.64 0.45
C LEU A 110 -2.89 -8.19 1.71
N ILE A 111 -1.87 -8.96 2.09
CA ILE A 111 -1.15 -8.83 3.36
C ILE A 111 0.16 -8.04 3.20
N GLY A 112 0.57 -7.36 4.27
CA GLY A 112 1.92 -6.76 4.30
C GLY A 112 3.00 -7.82 4.46
N MET A 113 4.09 -7.68 3.74
CA MET A 113 5.24 -8.58 3.86
C MET A 113 5.93 -8.40 5.22
N ASN A 114 6.19 -9.51 5.92
CA ASN A 114 6.77 -9.50 7.27
C ASN A 114 8.17 -8.84 7.29
N THR A 115 9.01 -9.15 6.32
CA THR A 115 10.35 -8.56 6.16
C THR A 115 10.32 -7.05 6.04
N TYR A 116 9.30 -6.54 5.34
CA TYR A 116 9.12 -5.12 5.13
C TYR A 116 8.77 -4.39 6.42
N GLY A 117 7.86 -4.94 7.21
CA GLY A 117 7.45 -4.36 8.48
C GLY A 117 8.60 -4.26 9.50
N VAL A 118 9.46 -5.25 9.54
CA VAL A 118 10.67 -5.24 10.38
C VAL A 118 11.64 -4.16 9.94
N GLN A 119 11.87 -4.01 8.63
CA GLN A 119 12.80 -3.02 8.11
C GLN A 119 12.31 -1.59 8.28
N GLU A 120 11.03 -1.31 7.98
CA GLU A 120 10.46 0.02 8.18
C GLU A 120 10.53 0.44 9.65
N LYS A 121 10.27 -0.49 10.57
CA LYS A 121 10.35 -0.23 12.01
C LYS A 121 11.79 0.09 12.45
N ASN A 122 12.77 -0.64 11.92
CA ASN A 122 14.18 -0.41 12.25
C ASN A 122 14.75 0.84 11.57
N TRP A 123 14.26 1.16 10.36
CA TRP A 123 14.68 2.35 9.65
C TRP A 123 14.30 3.63 10.41
N GLY A 124 13.06 3.73 10.90
CA GLY A 124 12.59 4.85 11.73
C GLY A 124 12.48 6.21 11.03
N TYR A 125 13.09 6.38 9.87
CA TYR A 125 13.18 7.65 9.14
C TYR A 125 12.28 7.71 7.91
N ARG A 126 11.14 7.00 7.95
CA ARG A 126 10.21 6.95 6.81
C ARG A 126 9.69 8.33 6.39
N PHE A 127 9.69 9.29 7.31
CA PHE A 127 9.31 10.69 7.04
C PHE A 127 10.36 11.44 6.21
N LEU A 128 11.60 10.99 6.16
CA LEU A 128 12.64 11.55 5.32
C LEU A 128 12.73 10.83 3.97
N GLU A 129 12.78 9.49 4.01
CA GLU A 129 12.99 8.68 2.82
C GLU A 129 12.43 7.27 3.02
N LYS A 130 12.20 6.59 1.91
CA LYS A 130 11.89 5.15 1.90
C LYS A 130 13.05 4.34 2.45
N SER A 131 12.76 3.17 3.06
CA SER A 131 13.82 2.21 3.39
C SER A 131 14.53 1.73 2.12
N ALA A 132 15.76 1.25 2.23
CA ALA A 132 16.54 0.80 1.07
C ALA A 132 15.81 -0.28 0.25
N ILE A 133 15.14 -1.22 0.91
CA ILE A 133 14.35 -2.27 0.22
C ILE A 133 13.21 -1.65 -0.61
N ASP A 134 12.52 -0.65 -0.08
CA ASP A 134 11.44 0.05 -0.80
C ASP A 134 12.00 0.92 -1.93
N LYS A 135 13.06 1.64 -1.63
CA LYS A 135 13.65 2.58 -2.59
C LYS A 135 14.17 1.89 -3.84
N TYR A 136 14.78 0.71 -3.66
CA TYR A 136 15.40 -0.04 -4.75
C TYR A 136 14.54 -1.22 -5.25
N GLY A 137 13.30 -1.37 -4.75
CA GLY A 137 12.36 -2.36 -5.25
C GLY A 137 12.78 -3.82 -5.00
N PHE A 138 13.57 -4.11 -3.96
CA PHE A 138 14.02 -5.47 -3.65
C PHE A 138 12.89 -6.40 -3.21
N SER A 139 11.77 -5.87 -2.75
CA SER A 139 10.61 -6.67 -2.36
C SER A 139 9.31 -5.86 -2.51
N ALA A 140 8.20 -6.57 -2.74
CA ALA A 140 6.88 -5.96 -2.66
C ALA A 140 6.51 -5.61 -1.22
N THR A 141 5.79 -4.51 -1.01
CA THR A 141 5.34 -4.08 0.32
C THR A 141 4.14 -4.88 0.83
N ALA A 142 3.37 -5.45 -0.10
CA ALA A 142 2.22 -6.29 0.15
C ALA A 142 2.02 -7.26 -1.00
N ASP A 143 1.43 -8.42 -0.72
CA ASP A 143 1.11 -9.45 -1.69
C ASP A 143 -0.16 -10.22 -1.28
N ILE A 144 -0.81 -10.86 -2.24
CA ILE A 144 -1.98 -11.71 -1.99
C ILE A 144 -1.51 -13.08 -1.52
N GLY A 145 -1.99 -13.48 -0.35
CA GLY A 145 -1.61 -14.77 0.19
C GLY A 145 -2.05 -15.01 1.64
N VAL A 146 -1.32 -15.91 2.26
CA VAL A 146 -1.45 -16.28 3.68
C VAL A 146 -0.13 -16.04 4.36
N GLY A 147 -0.15 -15.33 5.47
CA GLY A 147 0.99 -15.11 6.34
C GLY A 147 0.79 -15.74 7.71
N PHE A 148 1.91 -16.10 8.35
CA PHE A 148 1.94 -16.58 9.72
C PHE A 148 3.02 -15.83 10.51
N SER A 149 2.70 -15.42 11.74
CA SER A 149 3.63 -14.72 12.64
C SER A 149 3.37 -15.03 14.10
#